data_9cc8f08cf74544b06755b687be9efc3b
#
_entry.id   9cc8f08cf74544b06755b687be9efc3b
#
_cell.length_a   1.000
_cell.length_b   1.000
_cell.length_c   1.000
_cell.angle_alpha   90.00
_cell.angle_beta   90.00
_cell.angle_gamma   90.00
#
_symmetry.space_group_name_H-M   'P 1'
#
loop_
_entity.id
_entity.type
_entity.pdbx_description
1 polymer ?
#
loop_
_entity_poly.entity_id
_entity_poly.type
_entity_poly.pdbx_seq_one_letter_code
_entity_poly.pdbx_strand_id
1 'polypeptide(L)'
;MERNSNKIVSSDNESLILVDKEDNEIGHLSKVECHKNEGVLHRAFSIFLFNDKGHLLIQKRSSQKKLWPLYWSNTCCSHPREGEDILDAAMRRLEDELGINGIHLEYLYKFSYQASYKDIGSENEMCSVFIGSINGDVIFNKNEIESIRFIDCESLEQEMHLNSDYTPWFKMEWRAIKEKHSMELEKYIKAFL
;
A
#
# COMPACT_ATOMS: atom_id res chain seq x y z
N MET A 1 -23.94 -5.26 12.34
CA MET A 1 -22.74 -6.08 12.60
C MET A 1 -21.62 -5.12 12.98
N GLU A 2 -21.12 -5.19 14.20
CA GLU A 2 -19.91 -4.43 14.56
C GLU A 2 -18.75 -4.95 13.71
N ARG A 3 -18.26 -4.12 12.81
CA ARG A 3 -17.04 -4.42 12.06
C ARG A 3 -15.90 -4.42 13.07
N ASN A 4 -15.19 -5.55 13.18
CA ASN A 4 -14.15 -5.79 14.17
C ASN A 4 -12.89 -4.97 13.84
N SER A 5 -12.87 -3.70 14.25
CA SER A 5 -11.80 -2.72 13.99
C SER A 5 -10.44 -3.08 14.64
N ASN A 6 -10.35 -4.23 15.33
CA ASN A 6 -9.15 -4.66 16.06
C ASN A 6 -8.72 -6.10 15.69
N LYS A 7 -9.19 -6.66 14.57
CA LYS A 7 -8.75 -7.97 14.10
C LYS A 7 -7.27 -7.93 13.72
N ILE A 8 -6.49 -8.92 14.15
CA ILE A 8 -5.12 -9.11 13.63
C ILE A 8 -5.25 -9.67 12.22
N VAL A 9 -4.89 -8.86 11.22
CA VAL A 9 -5.05 -9.20 9.80
C VAL A 9 -3.72 -9.37 9.08
N SER A 10 -2.61 -9.14 9.78
CA SER A 10 -1.25 -9.30 9.28
C SER A 10 -0.44 -10.10 10.29
N SER A 11 -0.15 -11.37 10.00
CA SER A 11 0.65 -12.25 10.84
C SER A 11 2.10 -12.30 10.37
N ASP A 12 3.04 -12.36 11.29
CA ASP A 12 4.47 -12.59 11.00
C ASP A 12 4.71 -13.93 10.28
N ASN A 13 3.79 -14.88 10.44
CA ASN A 13 3.87 -16.24 9.88
C ASN A 13 3.12 -16.36 8.53
N GLU A 14 2.56 -15.27 7.96
CA GLU A 14 2.00 -15.33 6.63
C GLU A 14 3.05 -15.80 5.63
N SER A 15 2.69 -16.79 4.78
CA SER A 15 3.54 -17.29 3.70
C SER A 15 3.48 -16.32 2.53
N LEU A 16 4.58 -15.63 2.24
CA LEU A 16 4.70 -14.68 1.14
C LEU A 16 5.32 -15.35 -0.08
N ILE A 17 4.96 -14.89 -1.27
CA ILE A 17 5.39 -15.42 -2.55
C ILE A 17 6.74 -14.80 -2.93
N LEU A 18 7.80 -15.61 -2.93
CA LEU A 18 9.12 -15.21 -3.40
C LEU A 18 9.15 -15.22 -4.93
N VAL A 19 9.82 -14.23 -5.51
CA VAL A 19 9.93 -14.09 -6.97
C VAL A 19 11.34 -13.77 -7.41
N ASP A 20 11.63 -14.05 -8.68
CA ASP A 20 12.81 -13.55 -9.38
C ASP A 20 12.57 -12.12 -9.93
N LYS A 21 13.54 -11.57 -10.65
CA LYS A 21 13.45 -10.21 -11.23
C LYS A 21 12.41 -10.09 -12.35
N GLU A 22 12.01 -11.20 -12.94
CA GLU A 22 10.99 -11.32 -13.96
C GLU A 22 9.59 -11.58 -13.38
N ASP A 23 9.47 -11.61 -12.02
CA ASP A 23 8.24 -11.94 -11.26
C ASP A 23 7.77 -13.40 -11.43
N ASN A 24 8.67 -14.32 -11.75
CA ASN A 24 8.37 -15.74 -11.68
C ASN A 24 8.43 -16.19 -10.22
N GLU A 25 7.44 -16.96 -9.79
CA GLU A 25 7.42 -17.55 -8.46
C GLU A 25 8.54 -18.56 -8.30
N ILE A 26 9.36 -18.41 -7.25
CA ILE A 26 10.50 -19.27 -6.95
C ILE A 26 10.43 -19.96 -5.59
N GLY A 27 9.36 -19.72 -4.83
CA GLY A 27 9.13 -20.32 -3.53
C GLY A 27 8.33 -19.45 -2.59
N HIS A 28 8.36 -19.80 -1.31
CA HIS A 28 7.62 -19.12 -0.27
C HIS A 28 8.48 -18.95 0.98
N LEU A 29 8.22 -17.90 1.75
CA LEU A 29 8.90 -17.64 3.01
C LEU A 29 7.95 -16.91 3.97
N SER A 30 8.13 -17.09 5.27
CA SER A 30 7.32 -16.34 6.23
C SER A 30 7.58 -14.84 6.11
N LYS A 31 6.57 -14.03 6.36
CA LYS A 31 6.68 -12.57 6.32
C LYS A 31 7.85 -12.06 7.16
N VAL A 32 8.03 -12.57 8.37
CA VAL A 32 9.13 -12.15 9.23
C VAL A 32 10.49 -12.44 8.61
N GLU A 33 10.67 -13.57 7.94
CA GLU A 33 11.95 -13.91 7.28
C GLU A 33 12.18 -13.08 6.01
N CYS A 34 11.11 -12.78 5.24
CA CYS A 34 11.20 -11.92 4.06
C CYS A 34 11.75 -10.53 4.37
N HIS A 35 11.49 -10.01 5.57
CA HIS A 35 11.86 -8.64 5.94
C HIS A 35 13.14 -8.54 6.79
N LYS A 36 13.84 -9.65 7.05
CA LYS A 36 15.13 -9.64 7.78
C LYS A 36 16.26 -9.08 6.92
N ASN A 37 17.19 -8.41 7.57
CA ASN A 37 18.40 -7.86 6.95
C ASN A 37 18.06 -6.98 5.73
N GLU A 38 18.57 -7.33 4.55
CA GLU A 38 18.31 -6.62 3.28
C GLU A 38 16.96 -6.96 2.65
N GLY A 39 16.21 -7.90 3.25
CA GLY A 39 14.95 -8.40 2.70
C GLY A 39 15.13 -9.37 1.53
N VAL A 40 14.19 -10.31 1.38
CA VAL A 40 14.13 -11.24 0.26
C VAL A 40 13.07 -10.75 -0.73
N LEU A 41 13.37 -10.75 -2.03
CA LEU A 41 12.43 -10.26 -3.04
C LEU A 41 11.15 -11.09 -3.04
N HIS A 42 10.02 -10.43 -2.80
CA HIS A 42 8.70 -11.05 -2.72
C HIS A 42 7.61 -10.17 -3.33
N ARG A 43 6.46 -10.77 -3.68
CA ARG A 43 5.32 -10.03 -4.25
C ARG A 43 4.65 -9.13 -3.25
N ALA A 44 4.32 -7.93 -3.71
CA ALA A 44 3.58 -6.94 -2.97
C ALA A 44 2.60 -6.19 -3.88
N PHE A 45 1.74 -5.40 -3.26
CA PHE A 45 0.88 -4.44 -3.97
C PHE A 45 0.71 -3.16 -3.18
N SER A 46 0.45 -2.09 -3.93
CA SER A 46 0.09 -0.77 -3.43
C SER A 46 -1.19 -0.28 -4.08
N ILE A 47 -2.04 0.40 -3.31
CA ILE A 47 -3.33 0.90 -3.75
C ILE A 47 -3.42 2.40 -3.48
N PHE A 48 -3.95 3.14 -4.47
CA PHE A 48 -4.21 4.58 -4.41
C PHE A 48 -5.69 4.82 -4.66
N LEU A 49 -6.46 5.26 -3.64
CA LEU A 49 -7.88 5.54 -3.77
C LEU A 49 -8.16 7.03 -3.64
N PHE A 50 -8.94 7.55 -4.59
CA PHE A 50 -9.35 8.94 -4.65
C PHE A 50 -10.85 9.07 -4.34
N ASN A 51 -11.21 10.11 -3.58
CA ASN A 51 -12.61 10.45 -3.35
C ASN A 51 -13.19 11.26 -4.53
N ASP A 52 -14.47 11.61 -4.42
CA ASP A 52 -15.21 12.44 -5.39
C ASP A 52 -14.64 13.86 -5.59
N LYS A 53 -13.79 14.34 -4.72
CA LYS A 53 -13.08 15.63 -4.84
C LYS A 53 -11.70 15.50 -5.48
N GLY A 54 -11.31 14.30 -5.91
CA GLY A 54 -9.97 14.02 -6.42
C GLY A 54 -8.87 14.02 -5.34
N HIS A 55 -9.24 13.89 -4.05
CA HIS A 55 -8.28 13.80 -2.97
C HIS A 55 -7.90 12.35 -2.72
N LEU A 56 -6.60 12.09 -2.56
CA LEU A 56 -6.05 10.77 -2.25
C LEU A 56 -6.29 10.43 -0.77
N LEU A 57 -6.80 9.23 -0.52
CA LEU A 57 -6.84 8.64 0.82
C LEU A 57 -5.45 8.13 1.19
N ILE A 58 -4.85 8.72 2.22
CA ILE A 58 -3.58 8.27 2.79
C ILE A 58 -3.76 7.78 4.21
N GLN A 59 -2.89 6.85 4.63
CA GLN A 59 -2.90 6.30 5.98
C GLN A 59 -1.61 6.62 6.72
N LYS A 60 -1.72 6.86 8.02
CA LYS A 60 -0.60 6.83 8.94
C LYS A 60 -0.49 5.42 9.50
N ARG A 61 0.64 4.77 9.30
CA ARG A 61 0.89 3.39 9.75
C ARG A 61 0.80 3.30 11.27
N SER A 62 0.22 2.21 11.79
CA SER A 62 0.15 1.98 13.23
C SER A 62 1.52 2.04 13.90
N SER A 63 1.57 2.51 15.14
CA SER A 63 2.75 2.45 16.00
C SER A 63 3.25 1.02 16.27
N GLN A 64 2.42 0.01 16.03
CA GLN A 64 2.75 -1.41 16.19
C GLN A 64 3.49 -2.02 14.99
N LYS A 65 3.60 -1.29 13.86
CA LYS A 65 4.35 -1.77 12.68
C LYS A 65 5.84 -1.85 13.00
N LYS A 66 6.48 -2.97 12.66
CA LYS A 66 7.94 -3.18 12.86
C LYS A 66 8.78 -2.24 12.00
N LEU A 67 8.37 -2.09 10.73
CA LEU A 67 9.04 -1.23 9.77
C LEU A 67 8.19 0.02 9.52
N TRP A 68 8.81 1.19 9.54
CA TRP A 68 8.18 2.52 9.37
C TRP A 68 6.90 2.72 10.21
N PRO A 69 6.91 2.51 11.56
CA PRO A 69 5.79 2.89 12.41
C PRO A 69 5.55 4.39 12.36
N LEU A 70 4.28 4.80 12.37
CA LEU A 70 3.84 6.20 12.36
C LEU A 70 4.22 7.02 11.11
N TYR A 71 4.68 6.37 10.03
CA TYR A 71 4.90 7.03 8.74
C TYR A 71 3.60 7.11 7.94
N TRP A 72 3.45 8.18 7.17
CA TRP A 72 2.41 8.28 6.16
C TRP A 72 2.72 7.39 4.96
N SER A 73 1.69 6.75 4.43
CA SER A 73 1.76 5.86 3.29
C SER A 73 0.55 6.04 2.39
N ASN A 74 0.58 5.44 1.20
CA ASN A 74 -0.55 5.32 0.28
C ASN A 74 -1.76 4.65 0.96
N THR A 75 -2.88 4.52 0.26
CA THR A 75 -4.14 4.05 0.83
C THR A 75 -4.02 2.68 1.50
N CYS A 76 -3.39 1.72 0.83
CA CYS A 76 -3.13 0.38 1.37
C CYS A 76 -1.92 -0.23 0.66
N CYS A 77 -1.06 -0.93 1.39
CA CYS A 77 0.02 -1.74 0.83
C CYS A 77 0.18 -3.02 1.64
N SER A 78 0.36 -4.14 0.94
CA SER A 78 0.50 -5.46 1.57
C SER A 78 0.98 -6.51 0.55
N HIS A 79 0.82 -7.77 0.91
CA HIS A 79 1.31 -8.91 0.16
C HIS A 79 0.17 -9.88 -0.19
N PRO A 80 0.19 -10.51 -1.38
CA PRO A 80 -0.60 -11.69 -1.64
C PRO A 80 -0.05 -12.86 -0.83
N ARG A 81 -0.94 -13.75 -0.40
CA ARG A 81 -0.58 -15.01 0.25
C ARG A 81 -0.26 -16.06 -0.80
N GLU A 82 0.40 -17.13 -0.40
CA GLU A 82 0.60 -18.32 -1.23
C GLU A 82 -0.70 -18.75 -1.92
N GLY A 83 -0.68 -18.88 -3.25
CA GLY A 83 -1.83 -19.28 -4.07
C GLY A 83 -2.92 -18.21 -4.24
N GLU A 84 -2.73 -17.00 -3.73
CA GLU A 84 -3.71 -15.89 -3.84
C GLU A 84 -3.42 -15.03 -5.07
N ASP A 85 -4.47 -14.74 -5.85
CA ASP A 85 -4.37 -13.72 -6.91
C ASP A 85 -4.11 -12.34 -6.32
N ILE A 86 -3.32 -11.52 -7.02
CA ILE A 86 -2.86 -10.23 -6.48
C ILE A 86 -4.01 -9.22 -6.34
N LEU A 87 -5.01 -9.26 -7.22
CA LEU A 87 -6.18 -8.39 -7.14
C LEU A 87 -7.11 -8.83 -6.00
N ASP A 88 -7.30 -10.14 -5.82
CA ASP A 88 -8.05 -10.70 -4.70
C ASP A 88 -7.40 -10.35 -3.36
N ALA A 89 -6.06 -10.42 -3.28
CA ALA A 89 -5.30 -9.99 -2.13
C ALA A 89 -5.49 -8.50 -1.84
N ALA A 90 -5.44 -7.64 -2.87
CA ALA A 90 -5.65 -6.21 -2.76
C ALA A 90 -7.07 -5.89 -2.22
N MET A 91 -8.10 -6.52 -2.75
CA MET A 91 -9.48 -6.35 -2.30
C MET A 91 -9.68 -6.85 -0.86
N ARG A 92 -9.14 -8.01 -0.52
CA ARG A 92 -9.16 -8.55 0.85
C ARG A 92 -8.55 -7.58 1.85
N ARG A 93 -7.38 -7.01 1.52
CA ARG A 93 -6.68 -6.08 2.43
C ARG A 93 -7.40 -4.75 2.57
N LEU A 94 -8.02 -4.23 1.51
CA LEU A 94 -8.89 -3.05 1.60
C LEU A 94 -10.06 -3.28 2.56
N GLU A 95 -10.68 -4.46 2.51
CA GLU A 95 -11.76 -4.81 3.44
C GLU A 95 -11.24 -4.98 4.88
N ASP A 96 -10.14 -5.73 5.06
CA ASP A 96 -9.56 -6.03 6.38
C ASP A 96 -8.99 -4.79 7.08
N GLU A 97 -8.36 -3.87 6.34
CA GLU A 97 -7.68 -2.69 6.92
C GLU A 97 -8.56 -1.45 6.96
N LEU A 98 -9.42 -1.24 5.95
CA LEU A 98 -10.16 0.01 5.75
C LEU A 98 -11.68 -0.17 5.68
N GLY A 99 -12.16 -1.42 5.72
CA GLY A 99 -13.58 -1.74 5.60
C GLY A 99 -14.17 -1.42 4.23
N ILE A 100 -13.31 -1.29 3.21
CA ILE A 100 -13.69 -0.94 1.84
C ILE A 100 -13.87 -2.22 1.03
N ASN A 101 -15.01 -2.37 0.37
CA ASN A 101 -15.31 -3.48 -0.52
C ASN A 101 -16.14 -3.00 -1.74
N GLY A 102 -16.26 -3.88 -2.75
CA GLY A 102 -17.12 -3.64 -3.92
C GLY A 102 -16.67 -2.48 -4.82
N ILE A 103 -15.41 -2.08 -4.75
CA ILE A 103 -14.82 -1.05 -5.62
C ILE A 103 -14.08 -1.69 -6.80
N HIS A 104 -13.85 -0.92 -7.85
CA HIS A 104 -13.01 -1.30 -8.97
C HIS A 104 -11.59 -0.75 -8.78
N LEU A 105 -10.58 -1.61 -9.01
CA LEU A 105 -9.18 -1.24 -9.04
C LEU A 105 -8.65 -1.39 -10.48
N GLU A 106 -8.04 -0.33 -11.00
CA GLU A 106 -7.31 -0.32 -12.27
C GLU A 106 -5.82 -0.60 -11.97
N TYR A 107 -5.25 -1.63 -12.64
CA TYR A 107 -3.81 -1.88 -12.58
C TYR A 107 -3.06 -0.82 -13.37
N LEU A 108 -2.04 -0.21 -12.78
CA LEU A 108 -1.20 0.79 -13.44
C LEU A 108 0.12 0.21 -13.95
N TYR A 109 0.94 -0.28 -13.06
CA TYR A 109 2.27 -0.80 -13.38
C TYR A 109 2.81 -1.67 -12.25
N LYS A 110 3.95 -2.29 -12.52
CA LYS A 110 4.73 -3.07 -11.55
C LYS A 110 6.18 -2.59 -11.55
N PHE A 111 6.80 -2.57 -10.39
CA PHE A 111 8.20 -2.22 -10.20
C PHE A 111 8.81 -2.98 -9.03
N SER A 112 10.13 -3.10 -9.03
CA SER A 112 10.84 -3.62 -7.87
C SER A 112 11.54 -2.50 -7.12
N TYR A 113 11.56 -2.60 -5.80
CA TYR A 113 12.31 -1.68 -4.95
C TYR A 113 12.84 -2.40 -3.72
N GLN A 114 13.88 -1.82 -3.13
CA GLN A 114 14.41 -2.21 -1.83
C GLN A 114 14.57 -0.96 -0.97
N ALA A 115 14.15 -1.05 0.28
CA ALA A 115 14.33 0.02 1.26
C ALA A 115 14.60 -0.57 2.64
N SER A 116 15.63 -0.07 3.32
CA SER A 116 16.01 -0.51 4.66
C SER A 116 15.48 0.47 5.71
N TYR A 117 14.96 -0.07 6.80
CA TYR A 117 14.52 0.70 7.96
C TYR A 117 15.48 0.50 9.13
N LYS A 118 16.42 1.44 9.27
CA LYS A 118 17.47 1.37 10.27
C LYS A 118 18.24 0.04 10.14
N ASP A 119 18.52 -0.58 11.27
CA ASP A 119 19.09 -1.93 11.42
C ASP A 119 18.05 -3.01 11.77
N ILE A 120 16.75 -2.67 11.59
CA ILE A 120 15.64 -3.54 12.01
C ILE A 120 15.24 -4.53 10.90
N GLY A 121 15.28 -4.09 9.63
CA GLY A 121 14.89 -4.89 8.47
C GLY A 121 14.63 -4.06 7.24
N SER A 122 14.17 -4.70 6.17
CA SER A 122 13.98 -4.08 4.87
C SER A 122 12.72 -4.60 4.16
N GLU A 123 12.12 -3.74 3.36
CA GLU A 123 11.24 -4.13 2.26
C GLU A 123 12.12 -4.44 1.05
N ASN A 124 11.83 -5.53 0.34
CA ASN A 124 12.41 -5.89 -0.95
C ASN A 124 11.30 -6.53 -1.78
N GLU A 125 10.66 -5.72 -2.60
CA GLU A 125 9.35 -6.05 -3.16
C GLU A 125 9.30 -5.93 -4.69
N MET A 126 8.58 -6.87 -5.30
CA MET A 126 8.00 -6.77 -6.64
C MET A 126 6.56 -6.29 -6.47
N CYS A 127 6.36 -4.98 -6.55
CA CYS A 127 5.12 -4.31 -6.17
C CYS A 127 4.24 -3.98 -7.39
N SER A 128 3.01 -4.48 -7.40
CA SER A 128 1.96 -4.10 -8.35
C SER A 128 1.18 -2.91 -7.82
N VAL A 129 1.07 -1.84 -8.61
CA VAL A 129 0.41 -0.60 -8.22
C VAL A 129 -0.97 -0.51 -8.85
N PHE A 130 -1.98 -0.25 -8.01
CA PHE A 130 -3.39 -0.10 -8.40
C PHE A 130 -3.91 1.28 -8.05
N ILE A 131 -4.88 1.76 -8.83
CA ILE A 131 -5.59 3.01 -8.60
C ILE A 131 -7.10 2.77 -8.66
N GLY A 132 -7.88 3.56 -7.92
CA GLY A 132 -9.33 3.44 -7.92
C GLY A 132 -10.03 4.62 -7.26
N SER A 133 -11.35 4.56 -7.22
CA SER A 133 -12.20 5.55 -6.56
C SER A 133 -12.86 4.97 -5.32
N ILE A 134 -13.06 5.83 -4.33
CA ILE A 134 -13.80 5.50 -3.12
C ILE A 134 -14.86 6.56 -2.85
N ASN A 135 -16.06 6.09 -2.50
CA ASN A 135 -17.16 6.91 -2.00
C ASN A 135 -17.67 6.31 -0.69
N GLY A 136 -17.89 7.14 0.30
CA GLY A 136 -18.43 6.75 1.61
C GLY A 136 -17.39 6.77 2.74
N ASP A 137 -17.85 6.28 3.89
CA ASP A 137 -17.06 6.28 5.13
C ASP A 137 -16.01 5.17 5.14
N VAL A 138 -14.85 5.48 5.70
CA VAL A 138 -13.75 4.53 5.89
C VAL A 138 -13.64 4.17 7.37
N ILE A 139 -13.72 2.88 7.68
CA ILE A 139 -13.56 2.35 9.03
C ILE A 139 -12.26 1.55 9.07
N PHE A 140 -11.22 2.14 9.63
CA PHE A 140 -9.91 1.52 9.62
C PHE A 140 -9.62 0.65 10.85
N ASN A 141 -8.75 -0.34 10.63
CA ASN A 141 -8.27 -1.26 11.65
C ASN A 141 -7.09 -0.64 12.41
N LYS A 142 -7.25 -0.40 13.71
CA LYS A 142 -6.25 0.27 14.56
C LYS A 142 -4.95 -0.54 14.77
N ASN A 143 -4.96 -1.85 14.54
CA ASN A 143 -3.74 -2.64 14.56
C ASN A 143 -2.82 -2.35 13.36
N GLU A 144 -3.42 -1.92 12.24
CA GLU A 144 -2.71 -1.63 10.99
C GLU A 144 -2.47 -0.13 10.79
N ILE A 145 -3.44 0.71 11.20
CA ILE A 145 -3.52 2.13 10.85
C ILE A 145 -3.74 2.97 12.11
N GLU A 146 -2.93 3.99 12.31
CA GLU A 146 -3.06 4.98 13.38
C GLU A 146 -4.13 6.03 13.06
N SER A 147 -4.12 6.56 11.83
CA SER A 147 -5.06 7.54 11.33
C SER A 147 -5.11 7.55 9.81
N ILE A 148 -6.19 8.10 9.27
CA ILE A 148 -6.37 8.32 7.83
C ILE A 148 -6.73 9.78 7.57
N ARG A 149 -6.45 10.25 6.35
CA ARG A 149 -6.97 11.52 5.84
C ARG A 149 -7.03 11.53 4.32
N PHE A 150 -7.86 12.38 3.79
CA PHE A 150 -7.85 12.75 2.38
C PHE A 150 -6.97 13.99 2.18
N ILE A 151 -6.16 13.98 1.12
CA ILE A 151 -5.24 15.07 0.78
C ILE A 151 -5.28 15.32 -0.72
N ASP A 152 -5.30 16.58 -1.15
CA ASP A 152 -5.14 16.94 -2.55
C ASP A 152 -3.69 16.74 -3.02
N CYS A 153 -3.51 16.61 -4.34
CA CYS A 153 -2.21 16.26 -4.93
C CYS A 153 -1.14 17.32 -4.68
N GLU A 154 -1.50 18.60 -4.70
CA GLU A 154 -0.55 19.70 -4.51
C GLU A 154 -0.04 19.74 -3.06
N SER A 155 -0.95 19.66 -2.09
CA SER A 155 -0.62 19.57 -0.66
C SER A 155 0.23 18.34 -0.36
N LEU A 156 -0.08 17.18 -0.97
CA LEU A 156 0.70 15.95 -0.80
C LEU A 156 2.14 16.14 -1.26
N GLU A 157 2.37 16.79 -2.41
CA GLU A 157 3.71 17.04 -2.93
C GLU A 157 4.50 17.98 -2.03
N GLN A 158 3.88 19.06 -1.59
CA GLN A 158 4.50 20.01 -0.67
C GLN A 158 4.90 19.31 0.63
N GLU A 159 4.01 18.50 1.21
CA GLU A 159 4.31 17.77 2.43
C GLU A 159 5.41 16.72 2.23
N MET A 160 5.39 15.93 1.14
CA MET A 160 6.43 14.95 0.84
C MET A 160 7.82 15.59 0.62
N HIS A 161 7.84 16.83 0.15
CA HIS A 161 9.09 17.58 -0.03
C HIS A 161 9.65 18.09 1.31
N LEU A 162 8.76 18.56 2.19
CA LEU A 162 9.14 19.18 3.46
C LEU A 162 9.37 18.17 4.59
N ASN A 163 8.70 17.02 4.55
CA ASN A 163 8.68 16.05 5.63
C ASN A 163 9.35 14.73 5.25
N SER A 164 10.04 14.14 6.21
CA SER A 164 10.71 12.84 6.06
C SER A 164 9.85 11.64 6.48
N ASP A 165 8.66 11.85 7.05
CA ASP A 165 7.79 10.84 7.63
C ASP A 165 6.79 10.21 6.64
N TYR A 166 7.19 10.16 5.37
CA TYR A 166 6.52 9.41 4.30
C TYR A 166 7.32 8.17 3.93
N THR A 167 6.65 7.04 3.75
CA THR A 167 7.34 5.78 3.40
C THR A 167 8.08 5.88 2.06
N PRO A 168 9.24 5.21 1.91
CA PRO A 168 10.04 5.30 0.69
C PRO A 168 9.28 4.88 -0.58
N TRP A 169 8.54 3.74 -0.51
CA TRP A 169 7.75 3.26 -1.65
C TRP A 169 6.67 4.25 -2.07
N PHE A 170 5.95 4.85 -1.13
CA PHE A 170 4.92 5.84 -1.46
C PHE A 170 5.50 7.04 -2.21
N LYS A 171 6.68 7.53 -1.81
CA LYS A 171 7.37 8.60 -2.54
C LYS A 171 7.77 8.18 -3.96
N MET A 172 8.29 6.96 -4.12
CA MET A 172 8.68 6.41 -5.42
C MET A 172 7.47 6.20 -6.33
N GLU A 173 6.41 5.60 -5.79
CA GLU A 173 5.17 5.30 -6.50
C GLU A 173 4.45 6.58 -6.94
N TRP A 174 4.30 7.54 -6.03
CA TRP A 174 3.65 8.81 -6.34
C TRP A 174 4.36 9.56 -7.46
N ARG A 175 5.68 9.60 -7.40
CA ARG A 175 6.49 10.17 -8.48
C ARG A 175 6.27 9.45 -9.80
N ALA A 176 6.31 8.12 -9.82
CA ALA A 176 6.10 7.33 -11.05
C ALA A 176 4.69 7.53 -11.62
N ILE A 177 3.65 7.57 -10.77
CA ILE A 177 2.27 7.85 -11.17
C ILE A 177 2.18 9.20 -11.90
N LYS A 178 2.77 10.25 -11.33
CA LYS A 178 2.74 11.59 -11.95
C LYS A 178 3.54 11.68 -13.26
N GLU A 179 4.73 11.09 -13.29
CA GLU A 179 5.64 11.22 -14.43
C GLU A 179 5.25 10.31 -15.60
N LYS A 180 4.70 9.12 -15.32
CA LYS A 180 4.50 8.07 -16.33
C LYS A 180 3.05 7.65 -16.54
N HIS A 181 2.16 7.94 -15.58
CA HIS A 181 0.76 7.53 -15.57
C HIS A 181 -0.18 8.72 -15.30
N SER A 182 0.22 9.90 -15.77
CA SER A 182 -0.54 11.14 -15.55
C SER A 182 -1.94 11.11 -16.19
N MET A 183 -2.10 10.44 -17.32
CA MET A 183 -3.40 10.30 -17.98
C MET A 183 -4.37 9.44 -17.15
N GLU A 184 -3.89 8.37 -16.55
CA GLU A 184 -4.68 7.54 -15.63
C GLU A 184 -5.01 8.32 -14.36
N LEU A 185 -4.03 9.01 -13.77
CA LEU A 185 -4.24 9.86 -12.60
C LEU A 185 -5.31 10.94 -12.85
N GLU A 186 -5.28 11.59 -14.01
CA GLU A 186 -6.23 12.63 -14.37
C GLU A 186 -7.69 12.18 -14.36
N LYS A 187 -7.98 10.91 -14.64
CA LYS A 187 -9.34 10.34 -14.53
C LYS A 187 -9.90 10.46 -13.11
N TYR A 188 -9.04 10.40 -12.11
CA TYR A 188 -9.40 10.37 -10.69
C TYR A 188 -9.36 11.75 -10.02
N ILE A 189 -8.53 12.68 -10.51
CA ILE A 189 -8.40 14.03 -9.93
C ILE A 189 -9.26 15.07 -10.63
N LYS A 190 -9.64 14.85 -11.90
CA LYS A 190 -10.46 15.80 -12.71
C LYS A 190 -11.92 15.41 -12.82
N ALA A 191 -12.35 14.30 -12.27
CA ALA A 191 -13.71 13.78 -12.47
C ALA A 191 -14.85 14.70 -11.97
N PHE A 192 -14.54 15.87 -11.40
CA PHE A 192 -15.51 16.76 -10.73
C PHE A 192 -15.28 18.26 -10.97
N LEU A 193 -14.65 18.62 -12.12
CA LEU A 193 -14.64 20.02 -12.58
C LEU A 193 -15.81 20.30 -13.52
#